data_9ab1c10ce29ed4b9c532a860e2756e25
#
_entry.id   9ab1c10ce29ed4b9c532a860e2756e25
#
_cell.length_a   1.000
_cell.length_b   1.000
_cell.length_c   1.000
_cell.angle_alpha   90.00
_cell.angle_beta   90.00
_cell.angle_gamma   90.00
#
_symmetry.space_group_name_H-M   'P 1'
#
loop_
_entity.id
_entity.type
_entity.pdbx_description
1 polymer ?
#
loop_
_entity_poly.entity_id
_entity_poly.type
_entity_poly.pdbx_seq_one_letter_code
_entity_poly.pdbx_strand_id
1 'polypeptide(L)'
;MATHFIVMDCADDTEKKRVRYVIDKWEAERKGKISEVKAIVVKADLDEDVISDFLDELYSKISAGRVETYKAEVEKIEPEKSIESLKVTFKDDIKSVEKLISFIFSKKNAILREHRYLSETFSEMEYGVYMRRGKGGVSVKVVLREERGKTTYGDIRLEGIEEASKSLKEELVGDFSYFDVELEGG
;
A
#
# COMPACT_ATOMS: atom_id res chain seq x y z
N MET A 1 -23.66 9.58 15.93
CA MET A 1 -22.22 9.45 15.72
C MET A 1 -21.99 7.96 15.50
N ALA A 2 -21.38 7.56 14.39
CA ALA A 2 -21.12 6.15 14.13
C ALA A 2 -19.77 5.75 14.74
N THR A 3 -19.66 4.53 15.26
CA THR A 3 -18.40 3.96 15.76
C THR A 3 -17.81 3.12 14.65
N HIS A 4 -16.55 3.33 14.33
CA HIS A 4 -15.81 2.58 13.31
C HIS A 4 -14.71 1.76 13.98
N PHE A 5 -14.58 0.50 13.58
CA PHE A 5 -13.43 -0.34 13.91
C PHE A 5 -12.51 -0.38 12.69
N ILE A 6 -11.26 0.04 12.88
CA ILE A 6 -10.26 0.08 11.81
C ILE A 6 -9.22 -1.00 12.13
N VAL A 7 -9.11 -1.99 11.26
CA VAL A 7 -8.11 -3.05 11.36
C VAL A 7 -6.97 -2.71 10.38
N MET A 8 -5.75 -2.66 10.91
CA MET A 8 -4.56 -2.32 10.14
C MET A 8 -3.55 -3.45 10.26
N ASP A 9 -3.18 -4.00 9.11
CA ASP A 9 -2.06 -4.94 8.99
C ASP A 9 -0.82 -4.16 8.54
N CYS A 10 0.16 -4.04 9.43
CA CYS A 10 1.38 -3.29 9.19
C CYS A 10 2.49 -4.23 8.72
N ALA A 11 3.09 -3.94 7.57
CA ALA A 11 4.13 -4.77 6.97
C ALA A 11 5.42 -4.81 7.82
N ASP A 12 5.72 -3.74 8.57
CA ASP A 12 6.91 -3.62 9.41
C ASP A 12 6.71 -2.68 10.61
N ASP A 13 7.72 -2.64 11.50
CA ASP A 13 7.72 -1.77 12.67
C ASP A 13 7.77 -0.28 12.32
N THR A 14 8.27 0.09 11.15
CA THR A 14 8.34 1.48 10.70
C THR A 14 6.95 1.96 10.33
N GLU A 15 6.19 1.14 9.62
CA GLU A 15 4.80 1.41 9.29
C GLU A 15 3.93 1.51 10.54
N LYS A 16 4.11 0.58 11.48
CA LYS A 16 3.44 0.59 12.79
C LYS A 16 3.69 1.88 13.57
N LYS A 17 4.93 2.39 13.56
CA LYS A 17 5.26 3.68 14.20
C LYS A 17 4.57 4.86 13.51
N ARG A 18 4.46 4.85 12.17
CA ARG A 18 3.75 5.88 11.41
C ARG A 18 2.25 5.90 11.74
N VAL A 19 1.64 4.72 11.81
CA VAL A 19 0.24 4.57 12.19
C VAL A 19 -0.01 5.13 13.59
N ARG A 20 0.82 4.76 14.58
CA ARG A 20 0.72 5.31 15.95
C ARG A 20 0.84 6.81 15.97
N TYR A 21 1.79 7.38 15.24
CA TYR A 21 1.92 8.83 15.14
C TYR A 21 0.63 9.50 14.63
N VAL A 22 -0.05 8.89 13.65
CA VAL A 22 -1.32 9.42 13.14
C VAL A 22 -2.42 9.35 14.21
N ILE A 23 -2.52 8.25 14.94
CA ILE A 23 -3.48 8.06 16.03
C ILE A 23 -3.26 9.16 17.10
N ASP A 24 -2.03 9.26 17.59
CA ASP A 24 -1.65 10.25 18.64
C ASP A 24 -1.94 11.69 18.20
N LYS A 25 -1.65 12.00 16.93
CA LYS A 25 -1.94 13.32 16.35
C LYS A 25 -3.45 13.63 16.37
N TRP A 26 -4.27 12.70 15.92
CA TRP A 26 -5.73 12.90 15.85
C TRP A 26 -6.38 12.96 17.23
N GLU A 27 -5.89 12.19 18.19
CA GLU A 27 -6.29 12.31 19.61
C GLU A 27 -5.97 13.70 20.16
N ALA A 28 -4.76 14.21 19.88
CA ALA A 28 -4.34 15.55 20.32
C ALA A 28 -5.17 16.69 19.69
N GLU A 29 -5.54 16.54 18.41
CA GLU A 29 -6.36 17.53 17.69
C GLU A 29 -7.85 17.49 18.10
N ARG A 30 -8.27 16.54 18.94
CA ARG A 30 -9.64 16.38 19.46
C ARG A 30 -10.73 16.36 18.39
N LYS A 31 -10.43 15.87 17.18
CA LYS A 31 -11.38 15.75 16.06
C LYS A 31 -12.37 14.59 16.24
N GLY A 32 -12.28 13.85 17.34
CA GLY A 32 -13.11 12.73 17.69
C GLY A 32 -12.49 11.92 18.82
N LYS A 33 -13.15 10.87 19.26
CA LYS A 33 -12.58 9.92 20.21
C LYS A 33 -11.96 8.78 19.42
N ILE A 34 -10.63 8.76 19.36
CA ILE A 34 -9.85 7.69 18.73
C ILE A 34 -9.05 7.02 19.84
N SER A 35 -9.02 5.71 19.87
CA SER A 35 -8.24 4.96 20.85
C SER A 35 -7.78 3.63 20.29
N GLU A 36 -6.54 3.26 20.59
CA GLU A 36 -6.03 1.91 20.28
C GLU A 36 -6.70 0.90 21.20
N VAL A 37 -7.32 -0.14 20.64
CA VAL A 37 -7.90 -1.24 21.40
C VAL A 37 -6.79 -2.20 21.79
N LYS A 38 -6.39 -2.19 23.06
CA LYS A 38 -5.41 -3.14 23.62
C LYS A 38 -6.10 -4.42 24.05
N ALA A 39 -6.65 -5.15 23.09
CA ALA A 39 -7.38 -6.40 23.33
C ALA A 39 -7.14 -7.38 22.18
N ILE A 40 -7.53 -8.63 22.39
CA ILE A 40 -7.65 -9.59 21.31
C ILE A 40 -8.98 -9.29 20.61
N VAL A 41 -8.92 -8.92 19.33
CA VAL A 41 -10.10 -8.71 18.49
C VAL A 41 -10.22 -9.89 17.55
N VAL A 42 -11.34 -10.58 17.60
CA VAL A 42 -11.63 -11.74 16.75
C VAL A 42 -12.76 -11.37 15.79
N LYS A 43 -12.57 -11.58 14.50
CA LYS A 43 -13.65 -11.63 13.52
C LYS A 43 -14.11 -13.07 13.42
N ALA A 44 -15.37 -13.33 13.71
CA ALA A 44 -15.98 -14.65 13.60
C ALA A 44 -17.14 -14.57 12.60
N ASP A 45 -17.04 -15.32 11.51
CA ASP A 45 -18.10 -15.51 10.52
C ASP A 45 -18.74 -16.88 10.81
N LEU A 46 -19.66 -16.93 11.76
CA LEU A 46 -20.31 -18.15 12.28
C LEU A 46 -21.83 -18.00 12.23
N ASP A 47 -22.52 -19.14 12.08
CA ASP A 47 -23.97 -19.20 12.21
C ASP A 47 -24.40 -18.90 13.66
N GLU A 48 -25.64 -18.42 13.85
CA GLU A 48 -26.14 -17.95 15.15
C GLU A 48 -26.10 -19.04 16.24
N ASP A 49 -26.29 -20.29 15.87
CA ASP A 49 -26.22 -21.41 16.81
C ASP A 49 -24.77 -21.68 17.24
N VAL A 50 -23.83 -21.62 16.29
CA VAL A 50 -22.40 -21.91 16.51
C VAL A 50 -21.73 -20.78 17.30
N ILE A 51 -22.13 -19.52 17.09
CA ILE A 51 -21.54 -18.39 17.83
C ILE A 51 -21.88 -18.49 19.34
N SER A 52 -23.06 -19.02 19.69
CA SER A 52 -23.45 -19.20 21.09
C SER A 52 -22.53 -20.17 21.80
N ASP A 53 -22.28 -21.34 21.19
CA ASP A 53 -21.38 -22.35 21.72
C ASP A 53 -19.94 -21.83 21.88
N PHE A 54 -19.48 -21.07 20.89
CA PHE A 54 -18.15 -20.44 20.92
C PHE A 54 -18.03 -19.42 22.06
N LEU A 55 -19.07 -18.60 22.27
CA LEU A 55 -19.08 -17.62 23.37
C LEU A 55 -19.13 -18.32 24.75
N ASP A 56 -19.87 -19.39 24.88
CA ASP A 56 -19.93 -20.17 26.13
C ASP A 56 -18.57 -20.79 26.48
N GLU A 57 -17.85 -21.28 25.46
CA GLU A 57 -16.49 -21.78 25.65
C GLU A 57 -15.54 -20.65 26.07
N LEU A 58 -15.61 -19.48 25.41
CA LEU A 58 -14.83 -18.29 25.77
C LEU A 58 -15.09 -17.84 27.20
N TYR A 59 -16.35 -17.72 27.61
CA TYR A 59 -16.73 -17.34 28.98
C TYR A 59 -16.28 -18.34 30.04
N SER A 60 -16.06 -19.60 29.66
CA SER A 60 -15.45 -20.57 30.54
C SER A 60 -13.97 -20.34 30.84
N LYS A 61 -13.29 -19.55 30.02
CA LYS A 61 -11.83 -19.27 30.08
C LYS A 61 -11.48 -17.85 30.53
N ILE A 62 -12.42 -16.91 30.44
CA ILE A 62 -12.20 -15.51 30.78
C ILE A 62 -13.41 -14.95 31.53
N SER A 63 -13.18 -14.00 32.44
CA SER A 63 -14.29 -13.34 33.17
C SER A 63 -15.25 -12.65 32.21
N ALA A 64 -16.54 -12.92 32.31
CA ALA A 64 -17.57 -12.39 31.39
C ALA A 64 -17.56 -10.86 31.26
N GLY A 65 -17.27 -10.13 32.33
CA GLY A 65 -17.14 -8.66 32.27
C GLY A 65 -15.94 -8.11 31.47
N ARG A 66 -15.11 -9.00 30.89
CA ARG A 66 -13.97 -8.62 30.02
C ARG A 66 -14.17 -8.98 28.56
N VAL A 67 -15.33 -9.54 28.21
CA VAL A 67 -15.69 -9.89 26.83
C VAL A 67 -16.82 -8.98 26.40
N GLU A 68 -16.60 -8.27 25.31
CA GLU A 68 -17.62 -7.48 24.64
C GLU A 68 -17.87 -8.09 23.26
N THR A 69 -19.10 -8.44 22.97
CA THR A 69 -19.49 -9.05 21.69
C THR A 69 -20.38 -8.08 20.93
N TYR A 70 -20.03 -7.84 19.69
CA TYR A 70 -20.78 -6.96 18.79
C TYR A 70 -21.21 -7.73 17.54
N LYS A 71 -22.50 -7.69 17.24
CA LYS A 71 -23.00 -8.09 15.92
C LYS A 71 -22.96 -6.84 15.03
N ALA A 72 -22.18 -6.88 13.96
CA ALA A 72 -22.04 -5.77 13.05
C ALA A 72 -22.22 -6.22 11.60
N GLU A 73 -22.95 -5.43 10.83
CA GLU A 73 -22.85 -5.48 9.37
C GLU A 73 -21.54 -4.80 8.98
N VAL A 74 -20.60 -5.59 8.46
CA VAL A 74 -19.27 -5.09 8.08
C VAL A 74 -19.31 -4.63 6.64
N GLU A 75 -19.41 -3.31 6.44
CA GLU A 75 -19.18 -2.70 5.15
C GLU A 75 -17.70 -2.26 5.06
N LYS A 76 -17.00 -2.76 4.07
CA LYS A 76 -15.60 -2.36 3.83
C LYS A 76 -15.58 -0.97 3.21
N ILE A 77 -15.17 0.02 3.98
CA ILE A 77 -14.94 1.37 3.49
C ILE A 77 -13.54 1.43 2.90
N GLU A 78 -13.45 1.48 1.59
CA GLU A 78 -12.16 1.69 0.90
C GLU A 78 -12.05 3.17 0.51
N PRO A 79 -10.88 3.81 0.77
CA PRO A 79 -10.64 5.13 0.21
C PRO A 79 -10.63 5.03 -1.32
N GLU A 80 -11.15 6.03 -2.00
CA GLU A 80 -11.07 6.10 -3.46
C GLU A 80 -9.61 6.03 -3.89
N LYS A 81 -9.27 4.98 -4.63
CA LYS A 81 -7.95 4.79 -5.20
C LYS A 81 -7.94 5.32 -6.62
N SER A 82 -6.92 6.10 -6.93
CA SER A 82 -6.60 6.52 -8.28
C SER A 82 -5.52 5.63 -8.86
N ILE A 83 -5.62 5.37 -10.15
CA ILE A 83 -4.62 4.62 -10.91
C ILE A 83 -4.07 5.58 -11.95
N GLU A 84 -2.77 5.85 -11.84
CA GLU A 84 -2.01 6.57 -12.85
C GLU A 84 -1.10 5.59 -13.59
N SER A 85 -0.83 5.87 -14.85
CA SER A 85 0.12 5.09 -15.65
C SER A 85 1.12 5.98 -16.36
N LEU A 86 2.31 5.44 -16.58
CA LEU A 86 3.38 6.06 -17.31
C LEU A 86 4.07 4.99 -18.16
N LYS A 87 4.16 5.22 -19.47
CA LYS A 87 4.91 4.36 -20.37
C LYS A 87 6.22 5.04 -20.75
N VAL A 88 7.29 4.27 -20.69
CA VAL A 88 8.65 4.77 -20.91
C VAL A 88 9.38 3.84 -21.87
N THR A 89 9.99 4.40 -22.90
CA THR A 89 10.86 3.65 -23.82
C THR A 89 12.32 4.02 -23.54
N PHE A 90 13.13 3.01 -23.23
CA PHE A 90 14.56 3.13 -22.96
C PHE A 90 15.37 2.56 -24.12
N LYS A 91 16.46 3.24 -24.49
CA LYS A 91 17.41 2.77 -25.51
C LYS A 91 18.54 1.92 -24.93
N ASP A 92 18.21 1.11 -23.93
CA ASP A 92 19.12 0.26 -23.17
C ASP A 92 18.56 -1.15 -22.95
N ASP A 93 19.42 -2.09 -22.59
CA ASP A 93 19.04 -3.44 -22.20
C ASP A 93 18.27 -3.45 -20.86
N ILE A 94 17.47 -4.50 -20.66
CA ILE A 94 16.58 -4.62 -19.49
C ILE A 94 17.33 -4.53 -18.16
N LYS A 95 18.55 -5.11 -18.05
CA LYS A 95 19.35 -5.09 -16.81
C LYS A 95 19.85 -3.69 -16.47
N SER A 96 20.21 -2.89 -17.47
CA SER A 96 20.58 -1.49 -17.30
C SER A 96 19.38 -0.66 -16.86
N VAL A 97 18.22 -0.90 -17.48
CA VAL A 97 16.96 -0.23 -17.12
C VAL A 97 16.50 -0.61 -15.69
N GLU A 98 16.60 -1.88 -15.29
CA GLU A 98 16.30 -2.30 -13.90
C GLU A 98 17.14 -1.55 -12.88
N LYS A 99 18.43 -1.37 -13.14
CA LYS A 99 19.32 -0.60 -12.25
C LYS A 99 18.92 0.87 -12.19
N LEU A 100 18.56 1.46 -13.33
CA LEU A 100 18.09 2.84 -13.41
C LEU A 100 16.79 3.01 -12.61
N ILE A 101 15.82 2.14 -12.82
CA ILE A 101 14.54 2.14 -12.08
C ILE A 101 14.81 2.01 -10.58
N SER A 102 15.61 1.04 -10.17
CA SER A 102 15.96 0.83 -8.76
C SER A 102 16.66 2.06 -8.15
N PHE A 103 17.52 2.74 -8.91
CA PHE A 103 18.17 3.97 -8.49
C PHE A 103 17.16 5.12 -8.29
N ILE A 104 16.24 5.33 -9.26
CA ILE A 104 15.21 6.36 -9.17
C ILE A 104 14.32 6.12 -7.95
N PHE A 105 13.85 4.88 -7.74
CA PHE A 105 13.01 4.54 -6.61
C PHE A 105 13.75 4.60 -5.27
N SER A 106 15.04 4.30 -5.22
CA SER A 106 15.84 4.45 -4.00
C SER A 106 15.93 5.89 -3.51
N LYS A 107 16.01 6.87 -4.43
CA LYS A 107 15.98 8.30 -4.08
C LYS A 107 14.65 8.73 -3.43
N LYS A 108 13.57 8.00 -3.71
CA LYS A 108 12.23 8.24 -3.16
C LYS A 108 11.95 7.46 -1.87
N ASN A 109 12.98 6.80 -1.30
CA ASN A 109 12.86 5.89 -0.16
C ASN A 109 11.79 4.81 -0.40
N ALA A 110 11.67 4.35 -1.64
CA ALA A 110 10.77 3.26 -2.00
C ALA A 110 11.29 1.94 -1.43
N ILE A 111 10.36 1.09 -1.03
CA ILE A 111 10.65 -0.27 -0.57
C ILE A 111 10.30 -1.21 -1.71
N LEU A 112 11.30 -1.93 -2.22
CA LEU A 112 11.08 -3.01 -3.17
C LEU A 112 10.39 -4.16 -2.42
N ARG A 113 9.18 -4.51 -2.83
CA ARG A 113 8.37 -5.57 -2.22
C ARG A 113 8.57 -6.90 -2.93
N GLU A 114 8.66 -6.82 -4.25
CA GLU A 114 8.79 -8.01 -5.09
C GLU A 114 9.57 -7.70 -6.36
N HIS A 115 10.36 -8.67 -6.83
CA HIS A 115 11.03 -8.64 -8.11
C HIS A 115 10.95 -10.04 -8.74
N ARG A 116 10.31 -10.14 -9.89
CA ARG A 116 10.10 -11.40 -10.62
C ARG A 116 10.74 -11.30 -12.00
N TYR A 117 11.54 -12.29 -12.34
CA TYR A 117 12.02 -12.52 -13.70
C TYR A 117 11.13 -13.56 -14.37
N LEU A 118 10.38 -13.16 -15.38
CA LEU A 118 9.52 -14.07 -16.16
C LEU A 118 10.26 -14.65 -17.36
N SER A 119 11.26 -13.92 -17.87
CA SER A 119 12.23 -14.38 -18.88
C SER A 119 13.48 -13.48 -18.83
N GLU A 120 14.46 -13.75 -19.71
CA GLU A 120 15.65 -12.89 -19.87
C GLU A 120 15.30 -11.48 -20.40
N THR A 121 14.15 -11.35 -21.06
CA THR A 121 13.67 -10.10 -21.69
C THR A 121 12.42 -9.55 -21.02
N PHE A 122 11.99 -10.11 -19.89
CA PHE A 122 10.78 -9.66 -19.20
C PHE A 122 10.92 -9.74 -17.70
N SER A 123 10.72 -8.60 -17.03
CA SER A 123 10.77 -8.51 -15.58
C SER A 123 9.63 -7.66 -15.01
N GLU A 124 9.23 -7.98 -13.79
CA GLU A 124 8.25 -7.23 -12.99
C GLU A 124 8.85 -6.85 -11.66
N MET A 125 8.63 -5.60 -11.25
CA MET A 125 9.04 -5.10 -9.93
C MET A 125 7.86 -4.42 -9.26
N GLU A 126 7.69 -4.63 -7.95
CA GLU A 126 6.70 -3.96 -7.13
C GLU A 126 7.38 -3.15 -6.03
N TYR A 127 7.02 -1.87 -5.94
CA TYR A 127 7.52 -0.94 -4.94
C TYR A 127 6.39 -0.36 -4.10
N GLY A 128 6.66 -0.14 -2.80
CA GLY A 128 5.86 0.74 -1.95
C GLY A 128 6.55 2.08 -1.80
N VAL A 129 5.90 3.17 -2.16
CA VAL A 129 6.43 4.53 -2.02
C VAL A 129 5.58 5.30 -1.02
N TYR A 130 6.21 5.86 0.01
CA TYR A 130 5.51 6.73 0.95
C TYR A 130 5.81 8.19 0.64
N MET A 131 4.79 8.90 0.18
CA MET A 131 4.90 10.30 -0.19
C MET A 131 5.14 11.18 1.05
N ARG A 132 6.03 12.16 0.93
CA ARG A 132 6.30 13.12 1.99
C ARG A 132 5.07 13.99 2.28
N ARG A 133 5.02 14.58 3.47
CA ARG A 133 3.96 15.50 3.92
C ARG A 133 2.57 14.88 4.07
N GLY A 134 2.48 13.58 4.37
CA GLY A 134 1.20 12.94 4.67
C GLY A 134 0.29 12.68 3.47
N LYS A 135 0.83 12.74 2.25
CA LYS A 135 0.07 12.45 1.01
C LYS A 135 -0.29 10.97 0.84
N GLY A 136 0.15 10.10 1.75
CA GLY A 136 -0.17 8.67 1.71
C GLY A 136 0.86 7.80 0.99
N GLY A 137 0.55 6.51 0.90
CA GLY A 137 1.36 5.52 0.19
C GLY A 137 0.86 5.29 -1.23
N VAL A 138 1.80 4.97 -2.12
CA VAL A 138 1.53 4.56 -3.50
C VAL A 138 2.16 3.20 -3.73
N SER A 139 1.36 2.25 -4.21
CA SER A 139 1.87 0.99 -4.74
C SER A 139 2.25 1.20 -6.20
N VAL A 140 3.45 0.79 -6.55
CA VAL A 140 3.98 0.97 -7.90
C VAL A 140 4.32 -0.39 -8.48
N LYS A 141 3.72 -0.72 -9.62
CA LYS A 141 4.08 -1.89 -10.41
C LYS A 141 4.82 -1.43 -11.66
N VAL A 142 6.02 -1.96 -11.85
CA VAL A 142 6.85 -1.72 -13.05
C VAL A 142 6.95 -3.02 -13.82
N VAL A 143 6.59 -2.97 -15.09
CA VAL A 143 6.73 -4.10 -16.04
C VAL A 143 7.70 -3.67 -17.13
N LEU A 144 8.77 -4.44 -17.31
CA LEU A 144 9.79 -4.19 -18.33
C LEU A 144 9.80 -5.29 -19.38
N ARG A 145 9.88 -4.89 -20.64
CA ARG A 145 10.01 -5.81 -21.79
C ARG A 145 11.11 -5.31 -22.71
N GLU A 146 12.13 -6.14 -22.94
CA GLU A 146 13.17 -5.86 -23.92
C GLU A 146 12.79 -6.46 -25.27
N GLU A 147 12.88 -5.66 -26.32
CA GLU A 147 12.77 -6.09 -27.69
C GLU A 147 14.15 -6.17 -28.38
N ARG A 148 14.18 -6.76 -29.57
CA ARG A 148 15.40 -6.90 -30.36
C ARG A 148 16.02 -5.52 -30.63
N GLY A 149 17.31 -5.36 -30.33
CA GLY A 149 18.05 -4.11 -30.54
C GLY A 149 18.31 -3.28 -29.28
N LYS A 150 18.17 -3.88 -28.10
CA LYS A 150 18.40 -3.24 -26.80
C LYS A 150 17.48 -2.04 -26.54
N THR A 151 16.22 -2.19 -26.91
CA THR A 151 15.16 -1.24 -26.54
C THR A 151 14.27 -1.89 -25.50
N THR A 152 14.13 -1.25 -24.35
CA THR A 152 13.29 -1.73 -23.27
C THR A 152 12.08 -0.82 -23.10
N TYR A 153 10.89 -1.41 -23.15
CA TYR A 153 9.61 -0.75 -22.87
C TYR A 153 9.25 -0.96 -21.41
N GLY A 154 8.98 0.13 -20.73
CA GLY A 154 8.54 0.14 -19.34
C GLY A 154 7.09 0.59 -19.22
N ASP A 155 6.26 -0.19 -18.55
CA ASP A 155 4.91 0.18 -18.14
C ASP A 155 4.90 0.33 -16.61
N ILE A 156 4.65 1.54 -16.13
CA ILE A 156 4.69 1.90 -14.71
C ILE A 156 3.27 2.26 -14.27
N ARG A 157 2.67 1.43 -13.43
CA ARG A 157 1.35 1.65 -12.85
C ARG A 157 1.48 2.10 -11.41
N LEU A 158 0.82 3.20 -11.08
CA LEU A 158 0.81 3.84 -9.75
C LEU A 158 -0.59 3.74 -9.17
N GLU A 159 -0.75 3.08 -8.02
CA GLU A 159 -2.03 2.93 -7.35
C GLU A 159 -1.95 3.51 -5.94
N GLY A 160 -2.78 4.52 -5.65
CA GLY A 160 -2.83 5.20 -4.36
C GLY A 160 -3.98 6.19 -4.30
N ILE A 161 -4.04 7.00 -3.25
CA ILE A 161 -4.97 8.14 -3.24
C ILE A 161 -4.56 9.14 -4.33
N GLU A 162 -5.54 9.81 -4.93
CA GLU A 162 -5.38 10.61 -6.14
C GLU A 162 -4.21 11.61 -6.06
N GLU A 163 -4.11 12.37 -4.97
CA GLU A 163 -3.04 13.36 -4.77
C GLU A 163 -1.65 12.71 -4.72
N ALA A 164 -1.54 11.53 -4.09
CA ALA A 164 -0.28 10.82 -3.97
C ALA A 164 0.19 10.23 -5.30
N SER A 165 -0.72 9.55 -6.02
CA SER A 165 -0.40 8.91 -7.31
C SER A 165 -0.06 9.94 -8.39
N LYS A 166 -0.81 11.04 -8.48
CA LYS A 166 -0.51 12.16 -9.40
C LYS A 166 0.83 12.82 -9.08
N SER A 167 1.07 13.15 -7.80
CA SER A 167 2.34 13.77 -7.37
C SER A 167 3.55 12.87 -7.67
N LEU A 168 3.42 11.55 -7.42
CA LEU A 168 4.51 10.62 -7.74
C LEU A 168 4.74 10.50 -9.24
N LYS A 169 3.67 10.50 -10.06
CA LYS A 169 3.79 10.49 -11.53
C LYS A 169 4.56 11.71 -12.02
N GLU A 170 4.22 12.92 -11.57
CA GLU A 170 4.91 14.15 -11.92
C GLU A 170 6.39 14.10 -11.55
N GLU A 171 6.70 13.61 -10.34
CA GLU A 171 8.08 13.42 -9.90
C GLU A 171 8.85 12.42 -10.78
N LEU A 172 8.21 11.29 -11.17
CA LEU A 172 8.84 10.30 -12.05
C LEU A 172 9.08 10.85 -13.46
N VAL A 173 8.12 11.58 -14.02
CA VAL A 173 8.29 12.28 -15.31
C VAL A 173 9.48 13.24 -15.25
N GLY A 174 9.59 14.02 -14.15
CA GLY A 174 10.74 14.89 -13.92
C GLY A 174 12.06 14.13 -13.81
N ASP A 175 12.09 13.00 -13.06
CA ASP A 175 13.31 12.19 -12.94
C ASP A 175 13.71 11.56 -14.29
N PHE A 176 12.75 11.04 -15.06
CA PHE A 176 13.03 10.43 -16.35
C PHE A 176 13.50 11.46 -17.40
N SER A 177 13.13 12.73 -17.27
CA SER A 177 13.57 13.77 -18.20
C SER A 177 15.09 14.03 -18.21
N TYR A 178 15.81 13.54 -17.20
CA TYR A 178 17.27 13.61 -17.14
C TYR A 178 17.98 12.47 -17.89
N PHE A 179 17.23 11.52 -18.44
CA PHE A 179 17.75 10.37 -19.17
C PHE A 179 17.28 10.39 -20.64
N ASP A 180 17.99 9.69 -21.53
CA ASP A 180 17.58 9.55 -22.94
C ASP A 180 16.46 8.51 -23.06
N VAL A 181 15.24 8.93 -22.70
CA VAL A 181 14.04 8.11 -22.71
C VAL A 181 12.90 8.81 -23.43
N GLU A 182 12.01 8.04 -24.02
CA GLU A 182 10.78 8.56 -24.63
C GLU A 182 9.61 8.25 -23.69
N LEU A 183 8.84 9.28 -23.30
CA LEU A 183 7.66 9.15 -22.45
C LEU A 183 6.41 9.18 -23.30
N GLU A 184 5.55 8.17 -23.14
CA GLU A 184 4.22 8.14 -23.76
C GLU A 184 3.15 8.43 -22.70
N GLY A 185 2.27 9.38 -23.00
CA GLY A 185 1.09 9.64 -22.21
C GLY A 185 1.25 10.72 -21.15
N GLY A 186 1.30 11.95 -21.61
CA GLY A 186 0.97 13.16 -20.88
C GLY A 186 -0.47 13.54 -21.16
#